data_ca1b54a03835ae779ca52244f6c8a783
#
_entry.id   ca1b54a03835ae779ca52244f6c8a783
#
_cell.length_a   1.000
_cell.length_b   1.000
_cell.length_c   1.000
_cell.angle_alpha   90.00
_cell.angle_beta   90.00
_cell.angle_gamma   90.00
#
_symmetry.space_group_name_H-M   'P 1'
#
loop_
_entity.id
_entity.type
_entity.pdbx_description
1 polymer ?
#
loop_
_entity_poly.entity_id
_entity_poly.type
_entity_poly.pdbx_seq_one_letter_code
_entity_poly.pdbx_strand_id
1 'polypeptide(L)'
;MHDNPLGTSLSRRALLAGSLGAGLAMTAVDRSFASPIPTVSDSTLSTAALTVLATTDIHGHVFDWDYFADAAFPPSDKGRSSAPLGVSRVATIAKQVRAEQGADSVVMLDNGDTIQGTPLTYLSAKQPDKLGHDEVMARAFNLVGYDAANIGNHEFNYGIAELFRYHNDLKAPLLCANVIDVKTGKPLTQGSLMLTKNVAG
;
A
#
# COMPACT_ATOMS: atom_id res chain seq x y z
N MET A 1 9.99 27.93 35.79
CA MET A 1 9.83 26.63 36.45
C MET A 1 8.36 26.25 36.37
N HIS A 2 8.03 25.41 35.36
CA HIS A 2 6.76 24.69 35.35
C HIS A 2 7.10 23.29 34.81
N ASP A 3 7.09 22.33 35.74
CA ASP A 3 7.27 20.94 35.47
C ASP A 3 6.05 20.39 34.71
N ASN A 4 6.31 19.72 33.59
CA ASN A 4 5.30 18.99 32.83
C ASN A 4 5.51 17.47 33.07
N PRO A 5 4.64 16.79 33.83
CA PRO A 5 4.77 15.39 34.15
C PRO A 5 3.91 14.52 33.22
N LEU A 6 4.27 14.32 31.96
CA LEU A 6 3.70 13.27 31.11
C LEU A 6 4.71 12.85 30.01
N GLY A 7 5.77 12.16 30.45
CA GLY A 7 6.72 11.54 29.57
C GLY A 7 6.72 10.00 29.69
N THR A 8 5.67 9.34 29.24
CA THR A 8 5.72 7.90 29.00
C THR A 8 5.61 7.65 27.49
N SER A 9 6.75 7.39 26.88
CA SER A 9 6.81 6.94 25.49
C SER A 9 6.25 5.50 25.43
N LEU A 10 5.05 5.35 24.89
CA LEU A 10 4.49 4.04 24.54
C LEU A 10 5.27 3.48 23.34
N SER A 11 5.94 2.35 23.54
CA SER A 11 6.63 1.66 22.45
C SER A 11 5.61 1.11 21.44
N ARG A 12 5.95 1.12 20.16
CA ARG A 12 5.09 0.64 19.05
C ARG A 12 4.62 -0.82 19.23
N ARG A 13 5.31 -1.60 20.06
CA ARG A 13 4.93 -2.98 20.43
C ARG A 13 3.77 -3.05 21.45
N ALA A 14 3.56 -2.01 22.25
CA ALA A 14 2.47 -1.97 23.21
C ALA A 14 1.10 -1.66 22.58
N LEU A 15 1.06 -1.05 21.39
CA LEU A 15 -0.19 -0.69 20.69
C LEU A 15 -0.89 -1.90 20.05
N LEU A 16 -0.14 -2.97 19.73
CA LEU A 16 -0.68 -4.18 19.08
C LEU A 16 -1.17 -5.24 20.07
N ALA A 17 -0.81 -5.13 21.35
CA ALA A 17 -1.23 -6.09 22.38
C ALA A 17 -2.50 -5.68 23.15
N GLY A 18 -3.06 -4.49 22.89
CA GLY A 18 -4.15 -3.90 23.69
C GLY A 18 -5.57 -4.06 23.13
N SER A 19 -5.78 -4.74 21.99
CA SER A 19 -7.09 -4.76 21.32
C SER A 19 -7.95 -6.01 21.58
N LEU A 20 -7.57 -6.88 22.50
CA LEU A 20 -8.32 -8.09 22.83
C LEU A 20 -8.85 -8.05 24.28
N GLY A 21 -9.67 -7.05 24.62
CA GLY A 21 -10.21 -7.01 25.98
C GLY A 21 -11.12 -5.84 26.31
N ALA A 22 -11.89 -5.30 25.39
CA ALA A 22 -12.94 -4.37 25.71
C ALA A 22 -14.31 -5.06 25.66
N GLY A 23 -14.75 -5.61 26.79
CA GLY A 23 -16.12 -6.03 26.98
C GLY A 23 -17.05 -4.82 26.89
N LEU A 24 -17.93 -4.77 25.88
CA LEU A 24 -19.02 -3.83 25.80
C LEU A 24 -20.07 -4.16 26.88
N ALA A 25 -20.19 -3.31 27.88
CA ALA A 25 -21.38 -3.27 28.73
C ALA A 25 -22.54 -2.65 27.92
N MET A 26 -23.39 -3.45 27.34
CA MET A 26 -24.65 -2.99 26.75
C MET A 26 -25.71 -2.88 27.83
N THR A 27 -26.19 -1.67 28.10
CA THR A 27 -27.41 -1.44 28.87
C THR A 27 -28.62 -2.01 28.10
N ALA A 28 -29.52 -2.63 28.85
CA ALA A 28 -30.66 -3.34 28.35
C ALA A 28 -31.55 -2.47 27.45
N VAL A 29 -31.69 -2.86 26.19
CA VAL A 29 -32.77 -2.46 25.29
C VAL A 29 -33.61 -3.72 24.99
N ASP A 30 -34.91 -3.49 24.98
CA ASP A 30 -36.02 -4.43 24.93
C ASP A 30 -35.82 -5.66 24.04
N ARG A 31 -36.11 -6.86 24.59
CA ARG A 31 -35.82 -8.19 24.04
C ARG A 31 -36.89 -8.71 23.08
N SER A 32 -37.31 -7.99 22.08
CA SER A 32 -38.37 -8.49 21.23
C SER A 32 -38.00 -8.94 19.81
N PHE A 33 -36.72 -8.75 19.36
CA PHE A 33 -36.31 -9.16 18.01
C PHE A 33 -34.89 -9.76 17.94
N ALA A 34 -34.41 -10.40 18.98
CA ALA A 34 -33.16 -11.14 18.90
C ALA A 34 -33.43 -12.55 18.34
N SER A 35 -33.24 -12.76 17.04
CA SER A 35 -32.96 -14.10 16.54
C SER A 35 -31.76 -14.66 17.30
N PRO A 36 -31.77 -15.92 17.76
CA PRO A 36 -30.62 -16.49 18.47
C PRO A 36 -29.41 -16.42 17.56
N ILE A 37 -28.40 -15.68 18.02
CA ILE A 37 -27.08 -15.72 17.40
C ILE A 37 -26.64 -17.17 17.45
N PRO A 38 -26.33 -17.83 16.32
CA PRO A 38 -25.87 -19.20 16.34
C PRO A 38 -24.62 -19.24 17.24
N THR A 39 -24.69 -19.98 18.34
CA THR A 39 -23.53 -20.31 19.16
C THR A 39 -22.64 -21.18 18.28
N VAL A 40 -21.57 -20.61 17.74
CA VAL A 40 -20.50 -21.41 17.14
C VAL A 40 -19.94 -22.28 18.25
N SER A 41 -20.21 -23.56 18.18
CA SER A 41 -19.60 -24.52 19.11
C SER A 41 -18.08 -24.45 18.92
N ASP A 42 -17.37 -24.45 20.02
CA ASP A 42 -15.91 -24.22 20.15
C ASP A 42 -15.06 -25.40 19.60
N SER A 43 -15.44 -25.92 18.44
CA SER A 43 -14.71 -26.98 17.78
C SER A 43 -13.80 -26.36 16.69
N THR A 44 -12.54 -26.11 17.09
CA THR A 44 -11.43 -25.85 16.18
C THR A 44 -11.60 -24.62 15.27
N LEU A 45 -11.52 -23.41 15.85
CA LEU A 45 -11.21 -22.22 15.08
C LEU A 45 -9.79 -22.42 14.52
N SER A 46 -9.69 -22.80 13.24
CA SER A 46 -8.40 -22.75 12.56
C SER A 46 -8.03 -21.27 12.41
N THR A 47 -6.88 -20.89 12.97
CA THR A 47 -6.35 -19.55 12.77
C THR A 47 -5.61 -19.51 11.45
N ALA A 48 -5.92 -18.51 10.61
CA ALA A 48 -5.17 -18.21 9.40
C ALA A 48 -4.38 -16.91 9.62
N ALA A 49 -3.13 -16.88 9.18
CA ALA A 49 -2.30 -15.69 9.21
C ALA A 49 -2.24 -15.06 7.81
N LEU A 50 -2.56 -13.78 7.71
CA LEU A 50 -2.42 -13.00 6.50
C LEU A 50 -1.36 -11.91 6.72
N THR A 51 -0.35 -11.86 5.85
CA THR A 51 0.68 -10.84 5.85
C THR A 51 0.33 -9.75 4.85
N VAL A 52 0.28 -8.49 5.29
CA VAL A 52 0.10 -7.34 4.43
C VAL A 52 1.42 -6.59 4.29
N LEU A 53 1.90 -6.49 3.05
CA LEU A 53 3.01 -5.62 2.66
C LEU A 53 2.41 -4.36 2.03
N ALA A 54 2.92 -3.21 2.41
CA ALA A 54 2.47 -1.94 1.86
C ALA A 54 3.64 -1.04 1.51
N THR A 55 3.47 -0.32 0.39
CA THR A 55 4.34 0.79 -0.01
C THR A 55 3.54 2.08 -0.06
N THR A 56 4.22 3.21 0.02
CA THR A 56 3.68 4.55 -0.14
C THR A 56 4.81 5.48 -0.59
N ASP A 57 4.47 6.52 -1.34
CA ASP A 57 5.41 7.60 -1.67
C ASP A 57 6.71 7.09 -2.35
N ILE A 58 6.57 6.18 -3.29
CA ILE A 58 7.73 5.63 -4.03
C ILE A 58 8.35 6.68 -4.95
N HIS A 59 7.57 7.65 -5.41
CA HIS A 59 8.04 8.82 -6.14
C HIS A 59 8.98 8.50 -7.30
N GLY A 60 8.63 7.48 -8.11
CA GLY A 60 9.37 7.13 -9.32
C GLY A 60 10.71 6.43 -9.10
N HIS A 61 11.00 6.00 -7.88
CA HIS A 61 12.22 5.25 -7.59
C HIS A 61 12.08 3.77 -7.93
N VAL A 62 12.43 3.40 -9.16
CA VAL A 62 12.51 1.99 -9.57
C VAL A 62 13.75 1.34 -8.97
N PHE A 63 14.89 2.03 -9.04
CA PHE A 63 16.18 1.57 -8.56
C PHE A 63 16.70 2.42 -7.39
N ASP A 64 17.63 1.86 -6.64
CA ASP A 64 18.40 2.53 -5.60
C ASP A 64 19.48 3.42 -6.24
N TRP A 65 19.06 4.46 -6.93
CA TRP A 65 19.88 5.30 -7.77
C TRP A 65 19.46 6.77 -7.73
N ASP A 66 20.40 7.65 -7.48
CA ASP A 66 20.25 9.10 -7.62
C ASP A 66 20.51 9.49 -9.08
N TYR A 67 19.48 9.73 -9.83
CA TYR A 67 19.57 10.11 -11.24
C TYR A 67 20.17 11.51 -11.47
N PHE A 68 20.20 12.37 -10.46
CA PHE A 68 20.81 13.70 -10.56
C PHE A 68 22.31 13.66 -10.32
N ALA A 69 22.75 12.81 -9.39
CA ALA A 69 24.17 12.62 -9.10
C ALA A 69 24.83 11.55 -9.99
N ASP A 70 24.00 10.81 -10.76
CA ASP A 70 24.39 9.63 -11.56
C ASP A 70 25.21 8.62 -10.74
N ALA A 71 24.71 8.32 -9.55
CA ALA A 71 25.35 7.44 -8.58
C ALA A 71 24.32 6.69 -7.73
N ALA A 72 24.75 5.60 -7.10
CA ALA A 72 23.96 4.99 -6.04
C ALA A 72 23.77 5.97 -4.88
N PHE A 73 22.62 5.92 -4.20
CA PHE A 73 22.41 6.73 -3.00
C PHE A 73 23.50 6.39 -1.98
N PRO A 74 24.23 7.41 -1.44
CA PRO A 74 25.29 7.16 -0.50
C PRO A 74 24.75 6.56 0.80
N PRO A 75 25.51 5.67 1.48
CA PRO A 75 25.21 5.26 2.84
C PRO A 75 25.12 6.49 3.75
N SER A 76 24.17 6.53 4.71
CA SER A 76 23.92 7.71 5.52
C SER A 76 24.99 7.92 6.58
N ASP A 77 25.93 8.78 6.28
CA ASP A 77 26.86 9.35 7.25
C ASP A 77 26.47 10.78 7.69
N LYS A 78 25.40 11.36 7.14
CA LYS A 78 24.98 12.77 7.38
C LYS A 78 23.51 12.97 7.68
N GLY A 79 22.86 12.05 8.43
CA GLY A 79 21.53 12.29 8.99
C GLY A 79 20.36 12.29 8.00
N ARG A 80 20.57 11.99 6.73
CA ARG A 80 19.53 11.57 5.81
C ARG A 80 19.46 10.06 5.84
N SER A 81 18.27 9.52 6.02
CA SER A 81 18.06 8.07 5.96
C SER A 81 18.54 7.57 4.59
N SER A 82 19.69 6.91 4.56
CA SER A 82 20.18 6.19 3.39
C SER A 82 19.74 4.74 3.44
N ALA A 83 18.53 4.51 3.91
CA ALA A 83 17.95 3.22 3.71
C ALA A 83 17.87 2.96 2.19
N PRO A 84 18.32 1.80 1.71
CA PRO A 84 18.14 1.42 0.31
C PRO A 84 16.68 1.61 -0.09
N LEU A 85 16.46 2.25 -1.23
CA LEU A 85 15.11 2.61 -1.69
C LEU A 85 14.81 2.02 -3.08
N GLY A 86 13.60 2.20 -3.54
CA GLY A 86 13.16 1.82 -4.88
C GLY A 86 12.47 0.46 -4.95
N VAL A 87 11.67 0.31 -6.01
CA VAL A 87 10.84 -0.89 -6.25
C VAL A 87 11.67 -2.16 -6.35
N SER A 88 12.91 -2.09 -6.85
CA SER A 88 13.82 -3.24 -6.92
C SER A 88 14.12 -3.86 -5.54
N ARG A 89 14.20 -3.01 -4.50
CA ARG A 89 14.38 -3.47 -3.12
C ARG A 89 13.08 -4.05 -2.55
N VAL A 90 11.96 -3.39 -2.85
CA VAL A 90 10.62 -3.90 -2.50
C VAL A 90 10.40 -5.29 -3.11
N ALA A 91 10.77 -5.49 -4.38
CA ALA A 91 10.66 -6.78 -5.05
C ALA A 91 11.43 -7.90 -4.32
N THR A 92 12.64 -7.58 -3.85
CA THR A 92 13.46 -8.54 -3.09
C THR A 92 12.78 -8.93 -1.77
N ILE A 93 12.28 -7.95 -1.02
CA ILE A 93 11.57 -8.18 0.26
C ILE A 93 10.28 -8.96 0.01
N ALA A 94 9.48 -8.54 -0.96
CA ALA A 94 8.22 -9.20 -1.29
C ALA A 94 8.42 -10.66 -1.71
N LYS A 95 9.47 -10.94 -2.50
CA LYS A 95 9.84 -12.30 -2.88
C LYS A 95 10.22 -13.14 -1.67
N GLN A 96 11.03 -12.61 -0.76
CA GLN A 96 11.43 -13.30 0.47
C GLN A 96 10.21 -13.59 1.36
N VAL A 97 9.38 -12.60 1.64
CA VAL A 97 8.19 -12.78 2.49
C VAL A 97 7.21 -13.80 1.89
N ARG A 98 6.99 -13.76 0.56
CA ARG A 98 6.15 -14.75 -0.13
C ARG A 98 6.73 -16.16 -0.05
N ALA A 99 8.06 -16.31 -0.09
CA ALA A 99 8.71 -17.60 0.07
C ALA A 99 8.59 -18.15 1.50
N GLU A 100 8.63 -17.28 2.52
CA GLU A 100 8.56 -17.64 3.93
C GLU A 100 7.12 -17.90 4.40
N GLN A 101 6.15 -17.10 3.93
CA GLN A 101 4.76 -17.12 4.42
C GLN A 101 3.78 -17.86 3.50
N GLY A 102 4.21 -18.19 2.28
CA GLY A 102 3.34 -18.66 1.21
C GLY A 102 2.72 -17.47 0.45
N ALA A 103 2.75 -17.53 -0.87
CA ALA A 103 2.29 -16.42 -1.74
C ALA A 103 0.81 -16.07 -1.50
N ASP A 104 -0.04 -17.07 -1.24
CA ASP A 104 -1.47 -16.89 -1.01
C ASP A 104 -1.79 -16.24 0.35
N SER A 105 -0.82 -16.26 1.29
CA SER A 105 -0.93 -15.61 2.59
C SER A 105 -0.37 -14.19 2.61
N VAL A 106 0.03 -13.64 1.44
CA VAL A 106 0.60 -12.29 1.34
C VAL A 106 -0.26 -11.42 0.45
N VAL A 107 -0.60 -10.23 0.94
CA VAL A 107 -1.24 -9.15 0.18
C VAL A 107 -0.23 -8.02 0.02
N MET A 108 -0.05 -7.53 -1.21
CA MET A 108 0.86 -6.43 -1.54
C MET A 108 0.07 -5.23 -2.03
N LEU A 109 0.13 -4.12 -1.31
CA LEU A 109 -0.63 -2.90 -1.58
C LEU A 109 0.29 -1.70 -1.78
N ASP A 110 -0.17 -0.73 -2.57
CA ASP A 110 0.45 0.60 -2.68
C ASP A 110 -0.55 1.69 -2.34
N ASN A 111 -0.09 2.72 -1.62
CA ASN A 111 -0.96 3.82 -1.16
C ASN A 111 -0.85 5.09 -2.03
N GLY A 112 -0.17 5.02 -3.18
CA GLY A 112 -0.06 6.12 -4.14
C GLY A 112 1.20 6.98 -3.96
N ASP A 113 1.23 8.10 -4.68
CA ASP A 113 2.39 8.96 -4.90
C ASP A 113 3.55 8.18 -5.57
N THR A 114 3.22 7.49 -6.65
CA THR A 114 4.07 6.49 -7.27
C THR A 114 4.75 7.01 -8.53
N ILE A 115 4.00 7.64 -9.47
CA ILE A 115 4.48 7.88 -10.84
C ILE A 115 5.30 9.17 -11.03
N GLN A 116 5.41 10.02 -10.00
CA GLN A 116 6.11 11.31 -10.09
C GLN A 116 7.25 11.37 -9.08
N GLY A 117 8.44 11.86 -9.48
CA GLY A 117 9.52 12.20 -8.54
C GLY A 117 10.94 12.04 -9.08
N THR A 118 11.18 11.26 -10.12
CA THR A 118 12.52 11.06 -10.68
C THR A 118 12.64 11.49 -12.15
N PRO A 119 13.85 11.74 -12.65
CA PRO A 119 14.10 11.92 -14.09
C PRO A 119 13.61 10.74 -14.94
N LEU A 120 13.63 9.52 -14.41
CA LEU A 120 13.14 8.33 -15.12
C LEU A 120 11.64 8.43 -15.40
N THR A 121 10.83 8.73 -14.38
CA THR A 121 9.38 8.88 -14.55
C THR A 121 9.00 10.14 -15.33
N TYR A 122 9.77 11.21 -15.17
CA TYR A 122 9.60 12.37 -16.02
C TYR A 122 9.83 12.05 -17.52
N LEU A 123 10.89 11.30 -17.83
CA LEU A 123 11.16 10.85 -19.19
C LEU A 123 10.04 9.93 -19.71
N SER A 124 9.56 9.01 -18.88
CA SER A 124 8.43 8.13 -19.19
C SER A 124 7.18 8.92 -19.56
N ALA A 125 6.86 9.96 -18.79
CA ALA A 125 5.67 10.77 -19.00
C ALA A 125 5.78 11.70 -20.22
N LYS A 126 6.98 12.24 -20.51
CA LYS A 126 7.17 13.25 -21.57
C LYS A 126 7.65 12.70 -22.89
N GLN A 127 8.29 11.54 -22.89
CA GLN A 127 8.86 10.89 -24.07
C GLN A 127 8.66 9.36 -24.00
N PRO A 128 7.40 8.87 -23.95
CA PRO A 128 7.10 7.47 -23.73
C PRO A 128 7.76 6.56 -24.77
N ASP A 129 7.85 7.01 -26.03
CA ASP A 129 8.47 6.23 -27.12
C ASP A 129 9.93 5.85 -26.85
N LYS A 130 10.64 6.62 -26.01
CA LYS A 130 12.04 6.34 -25.67
C LYS A 130 12.21 5.18 -24.67
N LEU A 131 11.15 4.87 -23.91
CA LEU A 131 11.18 3.85 -22.86
C LEU A 131 10.29 2.63 -23.18
N GLY A 132 9.77 2.55 -24.41
CA GLY A 132 9.03 1.37 -24.90
C GLY A 132 7.55 1.35 -24.53
N HIS A 133 6.89 2.47 -24.59
CA HIS A 133 5.43 2.67 -24.52
C HIS A 133 4.77 2.42 -23.16
N ASP A 134 5.08 1.34 -22.45
CA ASP A 134 4.48 1.08 -21.13
C ASP A 134 4.95 2.10 -20.09
N GLU A 135 4.07 2.48 -19.19
CA GLU A 135 4.42 3.34 -18.07
C GLU A 135 5.41 2.63 -17.14
N VAL A 136 6.52 3.30 -16.79
CA VAL A 136 7.68 2.65 -16.14
C VAL A 136 7.37 2.10 -14.75
N MET A 137 6.53 2.80 -13.98
CA MET A 137 6.15 2.34 -12.64
C MET A 137 5.11 1.23 -12.70
N ALA A 138 4.19 1.27 -13.67
CA ALA A 138 3.28 0.16 -13.93
C ALA A 138 4.07 -1.13 -14.28
N ARG A 139 5.09 -1.04 -15.13
CA ARG A 139 5.97 -2.19 -15.42
C ARG A 139 6.66 -2.71 -14.17
N ALA A 140 7.22 -1.83 -13.35
CA ALA A 140 7.89 -2.21 -12.12
C ALA A 140 6.92 -2.89 -11.14
N PHE A 141 5.73 -2.33 -10.95
CA PHE A 141 4.70 -2.89 -10.07
C PHE A 141 4.17 -4.24 -10.57
N ASN A 142 4.00 -4.38 -11.89
CA ASN A 142 3.60 -5.64 -12.51
C ASN A 142 4.61 -6.76 -12.27
N LEU A 143 5.92 -6.44 -12.22
CA LEU A 143 6.98 -7.40 -11.91
C LEU A 143 7.00 -7.80 -10.43
N VAL A 144 6.67 -6.88 -9.53
CA VAL A 144 6.56 -7.17 -8.08
C VAL A 144 5.29 -7.97 -7.77
N GLY A 145 4.22 -7.75 -8.52
CA GLY A 145 2.92 -8.38 -8.33
C GLY A 145 2.17 -7.75 -7.17
N TYR A 146 1.82 -6.47 -7.29
CA TYR A 146 0.89 -5.81 -6.40
C TYR A 146 -0.53 -6.36 -6.58
N ASP A 147 -1.27 -6.47 -5.48
CA ASP A 147 -2.68 -6.90 -5.49
C ASP A 147 -3.63 -5.71 -5.69
N ALA A 148 -3.25 -4.52 -5.27
CA ALA A 148 -3.94 -3.25 -5.55
C ALA A 148 -3.00 -2.07 -5.36
N ALA A 149 -3.31 -0.95 -6.02
CA ALA A 149 -2.66 0.34 -5.83
C ALA A 149 -3.70 1.43 -5.63
N ASN A 150 -3.32 2.54 -4.97
CA ASN A 150 -4.17 3.70 -4.78
C ASN A 150 -3.63 4.90 -5.56
N ILE A 151 -4.48 5.90 -5.79
CA ILE A 151 -4.11 7.19 -6.35
C ILE A 151 -3.79 8.14 -5.21
N GLY A 152 -2.54 8.67 -5.17
CA GLY A 152 -2.16 9.79 -4.34
C GLY A 152 -2.32 11.14 -5.07
N ASN A 153 -1.88 12.23 -4.46
CA ASN A 153 -1.98 13.54 -5.10
C ASN A 153 -0.95 13.75 -6.22
N HIS A 154 0.19 13.09 -6.14
CA HIS A 154 1.26 13.22 -7.15
C HIS A 154 0.98 12.45 -8.45
N GLU A 155 0.02 11.55 -8.48
CA GLU A 155 -0.45 10.91 -9.72
C GLU A 155 -1.03 11.91 -10.74
N PHE A 156 -1.43 13.10 -10.29
CA PHE A 156 -1.96 14.15 -11.16
C PHE A 156 -0.89 15.08 -11.74
N ASN A 157 0.36 15.03 -11.29
CA ASN A 157 1.39 16.02 -11.63
C ASN A 157 1.77 16.01 -13.13
N TYR A 158 1.72 14.86 -13.77
CA TYR A 158 1.98 14.73 -15.21
C TYR A 158 0.71 14.87 -16.07
N GLY A 159 -0.44 15.06 -15.42
CA GLY A 159 -1.76 15.22 -16.04
C GLY A 159 -2.56 13.93 -16.15
N ILE A 160 -3.85 14.08 -16.40
CA ILE A 160 -4.82 12.98 -16.44
C ILE A 160 -4.47 11.92 -17.49
N ALA A 161 -3.92 12.32 -18.63
CA ALA A 161 -3.52 11.37 -19.68
C ALA A 161 -2.46 10.39 -19.20
N GLU A 162 -1.47 10.88 -18.42
CA GLU A 162 -0.43 10.03 -17.85
C GLU A 162 -0.97 9.12 -16.75
N LEU A 163 -1.83 9.65 -15.87
CA LEU A 163 -2.52 8.83 -14.87
C LEU A 163 -3.29 7.67 -15.52
N PHE A 164 -4.01 7.94 -16.62
CA PHE A 164 -4.72 6.87 -17.33
C PHE A 164 -3.79 5.92 -18.07
N ARG A 165 -2.63 6.37 -18.55
CA ARG A 165 -1.60 5.49 -19.10
C ARG A 165 -1.09 4.54 -18.02
N TYR A 166 -0.74 5.06 -16.84
CA TYR A 166 -0.37 4.25 -15.67
C TYR A 166 -1.46 3.25 -15.32
N HIS A 167 -2.72 3.71 -15.21
CA HIS A 167 -3.87 2.85 -14.90
C HIS A 167 -4.06 1.71 -15.91
N ASN A 168 -3.91 2.00 -17.21
CA ASN A 168 -4.13 1.01 -18.26
C ASN A 168 -2.99 -0.02 -18.35
N ASP A 169 -1.77 0.39 -18.04
CA ASP A 169 -0.59 -0.48 -18.08
C ASP A 169 -0.42 -1.30 -16.79
N LEU A 170 -1.03 -0.85 -15.67
CA LEU A 170 -0.99 -1.53 -14.39
C LEU A 170 -1.94 -2.73 -14.39
N LYS A 171 -1.43 -3.92 -14.02
CA LYS A 171 -2.25 -5.14 -13.88
C LYS A 171 -3.08 -5.15 -12.60
N ALA A 172 -2.55 -4.56 -11.52
CA ALA A 172 -3.27 -4.40 -10.28
C ALA A 172 -4.41 -3.38 -10.43
N PRO A 173 -5.58 -3.59 -9.81
CA PRO A 173 -6.62 -2.56 -9.76
C PRO A 173 -6.11 -1.27 -9.13
N LEU A 174 -6.32 -0.14 -9.82
CA LEU A 174 -6.03 1.20 -9.31
C LEU A 174 -7.27 1.77 -8.64
N LEU A 175 -7.17 2.07 -7.36
CA LEU A 175 -8.30 2.46 -6.52
C LEU A 175 -8.29 3.95 -6.21
N CYS A 176 -9.47 4.56 -6.16
CA CYS A 176 -9.64 5.91 -5.63
C CYS A 176 -11.10 6.19 -5.28
N ALA A 177 -11.44 6.21 -4.00
CA ALA A 177 -12.81 6.43 -3.55
C ALA A 177 -13.19 7.92 -3.46
N ASN A 178 -12.21 8.81 -3.29
CA ASN A 178 -12.41 10.23 -2.95
C ASN A 178 -12.17 11.22 -4.10
N VAL A 179 -11.66 10.77 -5.24
CA VAL A 179 -11.57 11.60 -6.45
C VAL A 179 -12.73 11.26 -7.37
N ILE A 180 -13.56 12.24 -7.61
CA ILE A 180 -14.82 12.09 -8.35
C ILE A 180 -14.71 12.79 -9.69
N ASP A 181 -15.06 12.11 -10.76
CA ASP A 181 -15.29 12.72 -12.06
C ASP A 181 -16.54 13.61 -11.97
N VAL A 182 -16.35 14.91 -12.14
CA VAL A 182 -17.43 15.91 -12.00
C VAL A 182 -18.54 15.76 -13.04
N LYS A 183 -18.29 15.10 -14.17
CA LYS A 183 -19.29 14.88 -15.22
C LYS A 183 -20.19 13.70 -14.89
N THR A 184 -19.64 12.67 -14.28
CA THR A 184 -20.36 11.43 -14.00
C THR A 184 -20.82 11.29 -12.56
N GLY A 185 -20.21 12.06 -11.63
CA GLY A 185 -20.43 11.95 -10.19
C GLY A 185 -19.90 10.64 -9.59
N LYS A 186 -19.08 9.89 -10.33
CA LYS A 186 -18.53 8.61 -9.89
C LYS A 186 -17.03 8.74 -9.57
N PRO A 187 -16.47 7.82 -8.77
CA PRO A 187 -15.02 7.74 -8.59
C PRO A 187 -14.29 7.68 -9.93
N LEU A 188 -13.12 8.33 -10.01
CA LEU A 188 -12.32 8.41 -11.22
C LEU A 188 -11.85 7.02 -11.69
N THR A 189 -11.55 6.15 -10.73
CA THR A 189 -11.24 4.75 -10.93
C THR A 189 -12.13 3.90 -10.04
N GLN A 190 -11.80 2.65 -9.78
CA GLN A 190 -12.57 1.80 -8.88
C GLN A 190 -12.50 2.32 -7.44
N GLY A 191 -13.65 2.51 -6.77
CA GLY A 191 -13.71 3.09 -5.42
C GLY A 191 -13.37 2.11 -4.30
N SER A 192 -13.50 0.81 -4.54
CA SER A 192 -13.22 -0.26 -3.56
C SER A 192 -12.92 -1.58 -4.26
N LEU A 193 -12.23 -2.48 -3.57
CA LEU A 193 -11.91 -3.81 -4.07
C LEU A 193 -12.14 -4.86 -2.97
N MET A 194 -12.74 -5.97 -3.34
CA MET A 194 -12.78 -7.17 -2.51
C MET A 194 -11.68 -8.13 -2.98
N LEU A 195 -10.69 -8.36 -2.13
CA LEU A 195 -9.64 -9.35 -2.37
C LEU A 195 -10.00 -10.67 -1.66
N THR A 196 -9.85 -11.78 -2.37
CA THR A 196 -9.99 -13.11 -1.80
C THR A 196 -8.65 -13.84 -1.85
N LYS A 197 -8.23 -14.40 -0.74
CA LYS A 197 -7.00 -15.21 -0.61
C LYS A 197 -7.34 -16.55 -0.01
N ASN A 198 -6.73 -17.63 -0.52
CA ASN A 198 -6.85 -18.96 0.04
C ASN A 198 -5.70 -19.18 1.03
N VAL A 199 -5.97 -18.92 2.30
CA VAL A 199 -4.99 -19.05 3.37
C VAL A 199 -5.25 -20.35 4.13
N ALA A 200 -4.25 -21.20 4.24
CA ALA A 200 -4.33 -22.51 4.91
C ALA A 200 -5.27 -23.53 4.25
N GLY A 201 -5.47 -23.45 2.94
CA GLY A 201 -6.24 -24.42 2.14
C GLY A 201 -7.72 -24.12 2.13
#